data_adcdab0a0739d965dd5bcebf604722c0
#
_entry.id   adcdab0a0739d965dd5bcebf604722c0
#
_cell.length_a   1.000
_cell.length_b   1.000
_cell.length_c   1.000
_cell.angle_alpha   90.00
_cell.angle_beta   90.00
_cell.angle_gamma   90.00
#
_symmetry.space_group_name_H-M   'P 1'
#
loop_
_entity.id
_entity.type
_entity.pdbx_description
1 polymer ?
#
loop_
_entity_poly.entity_id
_entity_poly.type
_entity_poly.pdbx_seq_one_letter_code
_entity_poly.pdbx_strand_id
1 'polypeptide(L)'
;MKKVAIVGLGWLGMPLAARGWQVTGSKTTLDGVEAARMSGIESYPLRLEPELVCEADDLDALLDVDALVITLPARRSGPGEDFYLQAMQELVDSALAYRIPRIIFTSSTSVYGDAQGVVKENTPRNPVTASGRTLKELEDWLHNLPGTSVDILRLAGLVGPGRHPGRFFAGKTAPDGQHGVNLVHLEDVVGAITLLLQAPKGGHIYNICAPAHPARNVFYPQMTRLLGMAPPHFRDAPDNGKGKIIDGSRICNELGFEYQYPDPLVMPME
;
A
#
# COMPACT_ATOMS: atom_id res chain seq x y z
N MET A 1 6.31 -25.15 0.60
CA MET A 1 5.65 -23.95 0.04
C MET A 1 5.15 -23.13 1.21
N LYS A 2 5.46 -21.84 1.25
CA LYS A 2 4.99 -20.96 2.34
C LYS A 2 3.48 -20.76 2.25
N LYS A 3 2.82 -20.83 3.39
CA LYS A 3 1.43 -20.44 3.54
C LYS A 3 1.35 -18.95 3.89
N VAL A 4 0.49 -18.22 3.20
CA VAL A 4 0.35 -16.77 3.35
C VAL A 4 -1.11 -16.42 3.56
N ALA A 5 -1.40 -15.67 4.62
CA ALA A 5 -2.71 -15.06 4.80
C ALA A 5 -2.67 -13.62 4.25
N ILE A 6 -3.69 -13.25 3.48
CA ILE A 6 -3.89 -11.89 2.97
C ILE A 6 -5.17 -11.35 3.57
N VAL A 7 -5.05 -10.40 4.48
CA VAL A 7 -6.21 -9.69 5.04
C VAL A 7 -6.46 -8.44 4.20
N GLY A 8 -7.57 -8.45 3.49
CA GLY A 8 -7.93 -7.45 2.50
C GLY A 8 -7.73 -7.95 1.07
N LEU A 9 -8.54 -8.90 0.61
CA LEU A 9 -8.56 -9.37 -0.77
C LEU A 9 -9.27 -8.36 -1.69
N GLY A 10 -8.73 -7.16 -1.74
CA GLY A 10 -9.20 -6.10 -2.60
C GLY A 10 -8.35 -5.93 -3.86
N TRP A 11 -8.24 -4.69 -4.30
CA TRP A 11 -7.53 -4.32 -5.52
C TRP A 11 -6.05 -4.77 -5.55
N LEU A 12 -5.36 -4.69 -4.42
CA LEU A 12 -3.98 -5.18 -4.27
C LEU A 12 -3.93 -6.66 -3.86
N GLY A 13 -4.80 -7.07 -2.93
CA GLY A 13 -4.75 -8.40 -2.35
C GLY A 13 -5.09 -9.53 -3.34
N MET A 14 -6.04 -9.31 -4.25
CA MET A 14 -6.42 -10.30 -5.25
C MET A 14 -5.29 -10.62 -6.24
N PRO A 15 -4.64 -9.63 -6.88
CA PRO A 15 -3.48 -9.92 -7.73
C PRO A 15 -2.32 -10.58 -7.00
N LEU A 16 -2.09 -10.20 -5.73
CA LEU A 16 -1.06 -10.82 -4.90
C LEU A 16 -1.38 -12.30 -4.66
N ALA A 17 -2.64 -12.64 -4.36
CA ALA A 17 -3.07 -14.00 -4.13
C ALA A 17 -2.88 -14.91 -5.35
N ALA A 18 -2.91 -14.35 -6.56
CA ALA A 18 -2.75 -15.09 -7.81
C ALA A 18 -1.28 -15.49 -8.12
N ARG A 19 -0.31 -15.17 -7.25
CA ARG A 19 1.12 -15.40 -7.50
C ARG A 19 1.64 -16.79 -7.16
N GLY A 20 0.77 -17.78 -6.93
CA GLY A 20 1.18 -19.18 -6.76
C GLY A 20 1.61 -19.57 -5.35
N TRP A 21 1.30 -18.76 -4.35
CA TRP A 21 1.43 -19.12 -2.94
C TRP A 21 0.27 -20.02 -2.50
N GLN A 22 0.46 -20.74 -1.42
CA GLN A 22 -0.67 -21.34 -0.71
C GLN A 22 -1.31 -20.20 0.12
N VAL A 23 -2.40 -19.64 -0.38
CA VAL A 23 -3.00 -18.41 0.15
C VAL A 23 -4.31 -18.69 0.84
N THR A 24 -4.50 -18.11 2.02
CA THR A 24 -5.80 -17.86 2.62
C THR A 24 -6.06 -16.35 2.58
N GLY A 25 -7.31 -15.96 2.43
CA GLY A 25 -7.66 -14.54 2.37
C GLY A 25 -8.94 -14.21 3.11
N SER A 26 -9.18 -12.93 3.32
CA SER A 26 -10.39 -12.46 3.99
C SER A 26 -11.17 -11.46 3.15
N LYS A 27 -12.48 -11.50 3.32
CA LYS A 27 -13.45 -10.54 2.79
C LYS A 27 -14.42 -10.15 3.89
N THR A 28 -15.03 -9.00 3.77
CA THR A 28 -15.96 -8.49 4.79
C THR A 28 -17.38 -9.03 4.63
N THR A 29 -17.74 -9.52 3.44
CA THR A 29 -19.08 -10.04 3.14
C THR A 29 -19.03 -11.48 2.68
N LEU A 30 -20.14 -12.23 2.90
CA LEU A 30 -20.27 -13.60 2.43
C LEU A 30 -20.21 -13.68 0.89
N ASP A 31 -20.82 -12.73 0.19
CA ASP A 31 -20.74 -12.67 -1.27
C ASP A 31 -19.32 -12.47 -1.76
N GLY A 32 -18.55 -11.61 -1.09
CA GLY A 32 -17.14 -11.40 -1.39
C GLY A 32 -16.29 -12.64 -1.15
N VAL A 33 -16.55 -13.37 -0.07
CA VAL A 33 -15.90 -14.65 0.24
C VAL A 33 -16.19 -15.68 -0.85
N GLU A 34 -17.45 -15.81 -1.24
CA GLU A 34 -17.87 -16.74 -2.29
C GLU A 34 -17.20 -16.41 -3.64
N ALA A 35 -17.18 -15.14 -4.02
CA ALA A 35 -16.53 -14.69 -5.25
C ALA A 35 -15.03 -15.00 -5.26
N ALA A 36 -14.34 -14.83 -4.13
CA ALA A 36 -12.93 -15.18 -4.00
C ALA A 36 -12.70 -16.69 -4.09
N ARG A 37 -13.56 -17.48 -3.47
CA ARG A 37 -13.52 -18.95 -3.57
C ARG A 37 -13.73 -19.43 -5.01
N MET A 38 -14.65 -18.81 -5.73
CA MET A 38 -14.88 -19.11 -7.15
C MET A 38 -13.66 -18.78 -8.01
N SER A 39 -12.84 -17.82 -7.60
CA SER A 39 -11.57 -17.49 -8.24
C SER A 39 -10.40 -18.38 -7.79
N GLY A 40 -10.69 -19.43 -6.99
CA GLY A 40 -9.69 -20.39 -6.53
C GLY A 40 -8.92 -19.96 -5.29
N ILE A 41 -9.37 -18.92 -4.58
CA ILE A 41 -8.72 -18.42 -3.35
C ILE A 41 -9.53 -18.88 -2.14
N GLU A 42 -8.90 -19.65 -1.26
CA GLU A 42 -9.48 -20.02 0.03
C GLU A 42 -9.70 -18.76 0.87
N SER A 43 -10.97 -18.45 1.17
CA SER A 43 -11.35 -17.16 1.78
C SER A 43 -12.31 -17.37 2.93
N TYR A 44 -12.24 -16.44 3.88
CA TYR A 44 -13.06 -16.45 5.09
C TYR A 44 -13.62 -15.07 5.38
N PRO A 45 -14.83 -14.98 5.97
CA PRO A 45 -15.38 -13.68 6.39
C PRO A 45 -14.65 -13.17 7.63
N LEU A 46 -14.18 -11.93 7.55
CA LEU A 46 -13.56 -11.24 8.66
C LEU A 46 -13.93 -9.75 8.59
N ARG A 47 -14.38 -9.20 9.70
CA ARG A 47 -14.66 -7.77 9.84
C ARG A 47 -13.89 -7.20 11.01
N LEU A 48 -13.54 -5.91 10.89
CA LEU A 48 -12.90 -5.12 11.94
C LEU A 48 -13.83 -3.93 12.26
N GLU A 49 -14.39 -3.88 13.51
CA GLU A 49 -15.48 -2.97 13.90
C GLU A 49 -15.26 -2.19 15.23
N PRO A 50 -14.09 -1.72 15.66
CA PRO A 50 -12.72 -2.06 15.31
C PRO A 50 -12.28 -3.42 15.81
N GLU A 51 -13.04 -4.04 16.73
CA GLU A 51 -12.76 -5.37 17.20
C GLU A 51 -12.83 -6.38 16.07
N LEU A 52 -12.01 -7.41 16.14
CA LEU A 52 -11.97 -8.46 15.15
C LEU A 52 -13.23 -9.34 15.30
N VAL A 53 -14.02 -9.41 14.23
CA VAL A 53 -15.22 -10.23 14.12
C VAL A 53 -14.98 -11.35 13.11
N CYS A 54 -14.79 -12.56 13.60
CA CYS A 54 -14.55 -13.75 12.79
C CYS A 54 -14.93 -14.99 13.62
N GLU A 55 -15.60 -15.95 12.99
CA GLU A 55 -15.86 -17.23 13.62
C GLU A 55 -14.53 -17.93 13.96
N ALA A 56 -14.47 -18.62 15.09
CA ALA A 56 -13.23 -19.21 15.58
C ALA A 56 -12.59 -20.20 14.60
N ASP A 57 -13.38 -21.05 13.99
CA ASP A 57 -12.91 -22.04 13.02
C ASP A 57 -12.38 -21.36 11.74
N ASP A 58 -13.02 -20.28 11.31
CA ASP A 58 -12.58 -19.48 10.16
C ASP A 58 -11.25 -18.76 10.46
N LEU A 59 -11.14 -18.22 11.67
CA LEU A 59 -9.91 -17.55 12.10
C LEU A 59 -8.74 -18.54 12.20
N ASP A 60 -8.96 -19.72 12.73
CA ASP A 60 -7.97 -20.80 12.80
C ASP A 60 -7.48 -21.16 11.38
N ALA A 61 -8.40 -21.32 10.44
CA ALA A 61 -8.06 -21.65 9.05
C ALA A 61 -7.35 -20.48 8.34
N LEU A 62 -7.75 -19.24 8.59
CA LEU A 62 -7.16 -18.04 8.00
C LEU A 62 -5.73 -17.81 8.48
N LEU A 63 -5.46 -17.98 9.76
CA LEU A 63 -4.20 -17.59 10.40
C LEU A 63 -3.23 -18.75 10.68
N ASP A 64 -3.51 -19.96 10.23
CA ASP A 64 -2.55 -21.08 10.24
C ASP A 64 -1.55 -20.93 9.07
N VAL A 65 -0.69 -19.93 9.17
CA VAL A 65 0.18 -19.50 8.07
C VAL A 65 1.58 -19.12 8.54
N ASP A 66 2.50 -19.03 7.59
CA ASP A 66 3.89 -18.61 7.84
C ASP A 66 4.07 -17.09 7.76
N ALA A 67 3.18 -16.40 7.06
CA ALA A 67 3.23 -14.96 6.90
C ALA A 67 1.82 -14.36 6.78
N LEU A 68 1.65 -13.16 7.32
CA LEU A 68 0.45 -12.34 7.17
C LEU A 68 0.77 -11.10 6.36
N VAL A 69 0.02 -10.85 5.29
CA VAL A 69 0.07 -9.60 4.51
C VAL A 69 -1.19 -8.79 4.78
N ILE A 70 -1.00 -7.56 5.21
CA ILE A 70 -2.10 -6.63 5.52
C ILE A 70 -2.13 -5.57 4.41
N THR A 71 -3.20 -5.58 3.62
CA THR A 71 -3.40 -4.65 2.50
C THR A 71 -4.52 -3.63 2.75
N LEU A 72 -5.06 -3.58 3.98
CA LEU A 72 -6.15 -2.67 4.34
C LEU A 72 -5.66 -1.23 4.42
N PRO A 73 -6.24 -0.31 3.63
CA PRO A 73 -5.79 1.08 3.65
C PRO A 73 -6.34 1.87 4.83
N ALA A 74 -5.56 2.83 5.33
CA ALA A 74 -6.04 3.86 6.23
C ALA A 74 -6.89 4.86 5.42
N ARG A 75 -8.20 4.82 5.57
CA ARG A 75 -9.12 5.66 4.80
C ARG A 75 -9.24 7.05 5.42
N ARG A 76 -9.41 8.05 4.57
CA ARG A 76 -9.67 9.43 4.98
C ARG A 76 -11.07 9.63 5.58
N SER A 77 -12.02 8.79 5.21
CA SER A 77 -13.40 8.82 5.70
C SER A 77 -13.69 7.52 6.45
N GLY A 78 -14.04 7.65 7.71
CA GLY A 78 -14.37 6.51 8.57
C GLY A 78 -14.81 7.00 9.94
N PRO A 79 -15.16 6.09 10.86
CA PRO A 79 -15.73 6.43 12.17
C PRO A 79 -14.77 7.04 13.19
N GLY A 80 -13.61 7.58 12.77
CA GLY A 80 -12.65 8.27 13.62
C GLY A 80 -11.21 7.86 13.40
N GLU A 81 -10.26 8.66 13.87
CA GLU A 81 -8.81 8.44 13.68
C GLU A 81 -8.35 7.16 14.39
N ASP A 82 -8.92 6.86 15.55
CA ASP A 82 -8.52 5.73 16.37
C ASP A 82 -9.06 4.39 15.88
N PHE A 83 -10.08 4.41 15.02
CA PHE A 83 -10.71 3.18 14.53
C PHE A 83 -9.72 2.29 13.77
N TYR A 84 -9.00 2.84 12.81
CA TYR A 84 -8.04 2.09 12.01
C TYR A 84 -6.87 1.59 12.88
N LEU A 85 -6.38 2.42 13.79
CA LEU A 85 -5.33 2.05 14.73
C LEU A 85 -5.73 0.82 15.56
N GLN A 86 -6.92 0.87 16.18
CA GLN A 86 -7.45 -0.23 16.99
C GLN A 86 -7.68 -1.48 16.15
N ALA A 87 -8.26 -1.32 14.96
CA ALA A 87 -8.53 -2.44 14.05
C ALA A 87 -7.25 -3.17 13.66
N MET A 88 -6.18 -2.43 13.33
CA MET A 88 -4.90 -3.04 12.99
C MET A 88 -4.23 -3.70 14.19
N GLN A 89 -4.32 -3.09 15.38
CA GLN A 89 -3.79 -3.69 16.61
C GLN A 89 -4.51 -5.00 16.95
N GLU A 90 -5.84 -5.04 16.81
CA GLU A 90 -6.65 -6.26 17.01
C GLU A 90 -6.20 -7.38 16.05
N LEU A 91 -6.04 -7.06 14.79
CA LEU A 91 -5.61 -8.02 13.78
C LEU A 91 -4.21 -8.56 14.06
N VAL A 92 -3.27 -7.67 14.38
CA VAL A 92 -1.89 -8.05 14.67
C VAL A 92 -1.77 -8.81 15.98
N ASP A 93 -2.54 -8.45 17.03
CA ASP A 93 -2.60 -9.20 18.27
C ASP A 93 -3.08 -10.65 18.04
N SER A 94 -4.05 -10.84 17.13
CA SER A 94 -4.48 -12.17 16.71
C SER A 94 -3.36 -12.92 16.00
N ALA A 95 -2.63 -12.25 15.11
CA ALA A 95 -1.48 -12.86 14.42
C ALA A 95 -0.40 -13.31 15.42
N LEU A 96 -0.14 -12.51 16.44
CA LEU A 96 0.80 -12.87 17.52
C LEU A 96 0.32 -14.07 18.31
N ALA A 97 -0.98 -14.15 18.61
CA ALA A 97 -1.59 -15.29 19.31
C ALA A 97 -1.43 -16.59 18.50
N TYR A 98 -1.54 -16.52 17.18
CA TYR A 98 -1.27 -17.64 16.26
C TYR A 98 0.22 -17.87 15.97
N ARG A 99 1.11 -17.09 16.57
CA ARG A 99 2.58 -17.19 16.42
C ARG A 99 3.04 -17.08 14.97
N ILE A 100 2.39 -16.21 14.20
CA ILE A 100 2.81 -15.93 12.83
C ILE A 100 4.17 -15.22 12.88
N PRO A 101 5.23 -15.81 12.28
CA PRO A 101 6.59 -15.29 12.44
C PRO A 101 6.88 -14.05 11.59
N ARG A 102 6.03 -13.73 10.61
CA ARG A 102 6.27 -12.66 9.66
C ARG A 102 4.99 -11.91 9.30
N ILE A 103 5.08 -10.58 9.34
CA ILE A 103 3.99 -9.69 8.92
C ILE A 103 4.55 -8.71 7.89
N ILE A 104 3.81 -8.50 6.80
CA ILE A 104 4.07 -7.46 5.82
C ILE A 104 2.92 -6.46 5.89
N PHE A 105 3.24 -5.22 6.23
CA PHE A 105 2.27 -4.15 6.41
C PHE A 105 2.42 -3.09 5.33
N THR A 106 1.34 -2.77 4.63
CA THR A 106 1.32 -1.69 3.64
C THR A 106 1.01 -0.37 4.34
N SER A 107 2.03 0.47 4.47
CA SER A 107 1.94 1.85 4.94
C SER A 107 1.87 2.81 3.75
N SER A 108 2.14 4.08 3.96
CA SER A 108 2.04 5.11 2.93
C SER A 108 3.15 6.14 3.09
N THR A 109 3.59 6.72 1.98
CA THR A 109 4.52 7.86 1.97
C THR A 109 3.90 9.13 2.59
N SER A 110 2.60 9.13 2.88
CA SER A 110 1.95 10.21 3.65
C SER A 110 2.53 10.41 5.05
N VAL A 111 3.25 9.41 5.59
CA VAL A 111 3.96 9.55 6.88
C VAL A 111 5.05 10.62 6.85
N TYR A 112 5.57 10.98 5.68
CA TYR A 112 6.58 12.03 5.52
C TYR A 112 6.01 13.44 5.52
N GLY A 113 4.70 13.61 5.38
CA GLY A 113 4.05 14.92 5.33
C GLY A 113 4.54 15.76 4.15
N ASP A 114 4.86 17.03 4.42
CA ASP A 114 5.27 18.02 3.42
C ASP A 114 6.79 18.12 3.24
N ALA A 115 7.51 17.03 3.45
CA ALA A 115 8.96 16.99 3.22
C ALA A 115 9.31 17.45 1.80
N GLN A 116 10.43 18.14 1.65
CA GLN A 116 10.90 18.69 0.37
C GLN A 116 12.20 18.01 -0.04
N GLY A 117 12.41 17.89 -1.34
CA GLY A 117 13.60 17.24 -1.91
C GLY A 117 13.53 15.73 -1.86
N VAL A 118 14.68 15.09 -1.91
CA VAL A 118 14.78 13.63 -1.89
C VAL A 118 14.43 13.08 -0.52
N VAL A 119 13.46 12.18 -0.48
CA VAL A 119 12.92 11.56 0.75
C VAL A 119 13.27 10.07 0.74
N LYS A 120 14.01 9.65 1.74
CA LYS A 120 14.44 8.28 1.95
C LYS A 120 13.79 7.68 3.20
N GLU A 121 14.01 6.40 3.46
CA GLU A 121 13.42 5.70 4.59
C GLU A 121 13.81 6.30 5.96
N ASN A 122 14.99 6.90 6.06
CA ASN A 122 15.49 7.56 7.26
C ASN A 122 15.10 9.06 7.36
N THR A 123 14.40 9.60 6.38
CA THR A 123 13.88 10.97 6.46
C THR A 123 12.88 11.09 7.61
N PRO A 124 12.92 12.16 8.42
CA PRO A 124 11.98 12.35 9.52
C PRO A 124 10.51 12.29 9.05
N ARG A 125 9.69 11.57 9.79
CA ARG A 125 8.26 11.45 9.52
C ARG A 125 7.50 12.54 10.26
N ASN A 126 6.95 13.49 9.52
CA ASN A 126 6.14 14.60 10.03
C ASN A 126 4.79 14.63 9.29
N PRO A 127 3.90 13.67 9.55
CA PRO A 127 2.63 13.59 8.83
C PRO A 127 1.74 14.80 9.12
N VAL A 128 1.03 15.25 8.08
CA VAL A 128 0.11 16.39 8.16
C VAL A 128 -1.36 15.98 8.03
N THR A 129 -1.61 14.71 7.73
CA THR A 129 -2.97 14.15 7.64
C THR A 129 -3.27 13.21 8.81
N ALA A 130 -4.55 13.04 9.14
CA ALA A 130 -4.98 12.09 10.17
C ALA A 130 -4.51 10.66 9.86
N SER A 131 -4.71 10.21 8.62
CA SER A 131 -4.27 8.88 8.19
C SER A 131 -2.74 8.72 8.26
N GLY A 132 -1.98 9.75 7.90
CA GLY A 132 -0.51 9.74 8.02
C GLY A 132 -0.03 9.64 9.46
N ARG A 133 -0.66 10.35 10.38
CA ARG A 133 -0.36 10.26 11.82
C ARG A 133 -0.66 8.87 12.37
N THR A 134 -1.79 8.28 12.00
CA THR A 134 -2.16 6.92 12.41
C THR A 134 -1.17 5.89 11.88
N LEU A 135 -0.76 6.00 10.62
CA LEU A 135 0.23 5.11 10.02
C LEU A 135 1.60 5.23 10.69
N LYS A 136 2.04 6.43 11.03
CA LYS A 136 3.28 6.64 11.77
C LYS A 136 3.25 5.93 13.13
N GLU A 137 2.16 6.07 13.88
CA GLU A 137 1.97 5.41 15.17
C GLU A 137 1.96 3.89 15.02
N LEU A 138 1.28 3.36 14.01
CA LEU A 138 1.28 1.93 13.70
C LEU A 138 2.67 1.42 13.31
N GLU A 139 3.41 2.14 12.49
CA GLU A 139 4.78 1.77 12.12
C GLU A 139 5.67 1.64 13.36
N ASP A 140 5.59 2.61 14.27
CA ASP A 140 6.38 2.60 15.50
C ASP A 140 6.02 1.42 16.41
N TRP A 141 4.73 1.12 16.53
CA TRP A 141 4.24 -0.02 17.30
C TRP A 141 4.67 -1.36 16.68
N LEU A 142 4.47 -1.51 15.36
CA LEU A 142 4.82 -2.73 14.61
C LEU A 142 6.32 -3.02 14.64
N HIS A 143 7.14 -2.00 14.51
CA HIS A 143 8.60 -2.15 14.51
C HIS A 143 9.16 -2.70 15.82
N ASN A 144 8.48 -2.46 16.92
CA ASN A 144 8.91 -2.86 18.26
C ASN A 144 8.24 -4.15 18.77
N LEU A 145 7.48 -4.86 17.95
CA LEU A 145 6.79 -6.08 18.36
C LEU A 145 7.79 -7.21 18.64
N PRO A 146 7.67 -7.90 19.79
CA PRO A 146 8.47 -9.09 20.05
C PRO A 146 7.89 -10.33 19.37
N GLY A 147 8.72 -11.28 19.01
CA GLY A 147 8.30 -12.61 18.54
C GLY A 147 7.84 -12.69 17.09
N THR A 148 7.88 -11.59 16.35
CA THR A 148 7.55 -11.55 14.91
C THR A 148 8.42 -10.54 14.20
N SER A 149 8.67 -10.76 12.90
CA SER A 149 9.34 -9.79 12.04
C SER A 149 8.30 -9.02 11.24
N VAL A 150 8.38 -7.70 11.21
CA VAL A 150 7.46 -6.86 10.44
C VAL A 150 8.22 -6.12 9.35
N ASP A 151 7.81 -6.31 8.10
CA ASP A 151 8.23 -5.48 6.98
C ASP A 151 7.21 -4.38 6.75
N ILE A 152 7.66 -3.15 6.63
CA ILE A 152 6.82 -1.97 6.41
C ILE A 152 7.10 -1.42 5.02
N LEU A 153 6.09 -1.39 4.18
CA LEU A 153 6.15 -0.81 2.84
C LEU A 153 5.42 0.53 2.81
N ARG A 154 6.15 1.61 2.62
CA ARG A 154 5.61 2.95 2.43
C ARG A 154 5.31 3.15 0.96
N LEU A 155 4.06 2.92 0.59
CA LEU A 155 3.61 2.96 -0.79
C LEU A 155 3.38 4.41 -1.23
N ALA A 156 3.93 4.76 -2.39
CA ALA A 156 3.60 5.99 -3.11
C ALA A 156 2.17 5.91 -3.68
N GLY A 157 1.74 6.88 -4.44
CA GLY A 157 0.41 6.89 -5.06
C GLY A 157 0.19 5.66 -5.94
N LEU A 158 -0.83 4.87 -5.61
CA LEU A 158 -1.11 3.60 -6.30
C LEU A 158 -1.86 3.85 -7.60
N VAL A 159 -1.35 3.31 -8.69
CA VAL A 159 -1.97 3.37 -10.01
C VAL A 159 -1.97 2.00 -10.69
N GLY A 160 -2.87 1.81 -11.63
CA GLY A 160 -3.01 0.56 -12.37
C GLY A 160 -4.44 0.36 -12.87
N PRO A 161 -4.79 -0.86 -13.33
CA PRO A 161 -6.13 -1.18 -13.80
C PRO A 161 -7.20 -0.84 -12.76
N GLY A 162 -8.24 -0.11 -13.17
CA GLY A 162 -9.30 0.34 -12.27
C GLY A 162 -8.93 1.52 -11.36
N ARG A 163 -7.70 2.02 -11.43
CA ARG A 163 -7.21 3.17 -10.64
C ARG A 163 -6.36 4.09 -11.52
N HIS A 164 -7.01 4.69 -12.51
CA HIS A 164 -6.36 5.58 -13.46
C HIS A 164 -6.14 6.98 -12.86
N PRO A 165 -4.89 7.51 -12.85
CA PRO A 165 -4.58 8.78 -12.19
C PRO A 165 -5.20 10.01 -12.87
N GLY A 166 -5.60 9.91 -14.15
CA GLY A 166 -6.21 11.00 -14.89
C GLY A 166 -7.51 11.53 -14.30
N ARG A 167 -8.22 10.72 -13.50
CA ARG A 167 -9.45 11.18 -12.84
C ARG A 167 -9.21 12.15 -11.69
N PHE A 168 -8.01 12.18 -11.14
CA PHE A 168 -7.71 12.89 -9.90
C PHE A 168 -7.83 14.40 -10.03
N PHE A 169 -7.27 14.98 -11.10
CA PHE A 169 -7.28 16.43 -11.32
C PHE A 169 -8.11 16.87 -12.54
N ALA A 170 -8.87 15.97 -13.17
CA ALA A 170 -9.63 16.29 -14.38
C ALA A 170 -10.55 17.51 -14.17
N GLY A 171 -10.42 18.51 -15.04
CA GLY A 171 -11.20 19.73 -15.03
C GLY A 171 -10.97 20.65 -13.83
N LYS A 172 -9.97 20.39 -13.02
CA LYS A 172 -9.69 21.17 -11.79
C LYS A 172 -8.55 22.14 -11.99
N THR A 173 -8.54 23.20 -11.18
CA THR A 173 -7.38 24.08 -11.01
C THR A 173 -6.58 23.59 -9.81
N ALA A 174 -5.27 23.40 -9.98
CA ALA A 174 -4.41 22.86 -8.95
C ALA A 174 -3.12 23.68 -8.81
N PRO A 175 -2.49 23.68 -7.63
CA PRO A 175 -1.19 24.30 -7.43
C PRO A 175 -0.04 23.35 -7.81
N ASP A 176 1.18 23.87 -7.73
CA ASP A 176 2.42 23.10 -7.71
C ASP A 176 2.62 22.22 -8.95
N GLY A 177 2.35 22.81 -10.14
CA GLY A 177 2.49 22.08 -11.41
C GLY A 177 3.90 21.56 -11.69
N GLN A 178 4.92 22.18 -11.10
CA GLN A 178 6.32 21.79 -11.27
C GLN A 178 6.73 20.63 -10.35
N HIS A 179 5.96 20.32 -9.30
CA HIS A 179 6.26 19.23 -8.39
C HIS A 179 6.22 17.88 -9.13
N GLY A 180 7.19 17.02 -8.85
CA GLY A 180 7.22 15.67 -9.37
C GLY A 180 6.13 14.79 -8.78
N VAL A 181 5.55 13.91 -9.60
CA VAL A 181 4.63 12.89 -9.10
C VAL A 181 5.41 11.77 -8.41
N ASN A 182 4.82 11.18 -7.37
CA ASN A 182 5.34 10.04 -6.67
C ASN A 182 4.31 8.91 -6.77
N LEU A 183 4.52 8.00 -7.71
CA LEU A 183 3.57 6.96 -8.06
C LEU A 183 4.24 5.59 -8.11
N VAL A 184 3.45 4.55 -7.94
CA VAL A 184 3.87 3.17 -8.10
C VAL A 184 2.75 2.36 -8.74
N HIS A 185 3.11 1.51 -9.69
CA HIS A 185 2.15 0.62 -10.35
C HIS A 185 1.82 -0.58 -9.46
N LEU A 186 0.57 -1.05 -9.54
CA LEU A 186 0.08 -2.24 -8.83
C LEU A 186 1.02 -3.44 -8.96
N GLU A 187 1.49 -3.74 -10.17
CA GLU A 187 2.38 -4.87 -10.44
C GLU A 187 3.70 -4.77 -9.69
N ASP A 188 4.23 -3.57 -9.51
CA ASP A 188 5.47 -3.36 -8.76
C ASP A 188 5.26 -3.55 -7.26
N VAL A 189 4.10 -3.16 -6.73
CA VAL A 189 3.77 -3.43 -5.32
C VAL A 189 3.63 -4.94 -5.08
N VAL A 190 2.92 -5.64 -5.95
CA VAL A 190 2.80 -7.10 -5.89
C VAL A 190 4.17 -7.77 -5.98
N GLY A 191 5.03 -7.30 -6.89
CA GLY A 191 6.40 -7.80 -7.02
C GLY A 191 7.25 -7.58 -5.77
N ALA A 192 7.16 -6.40 -5.17
CA ALA A 192 7.88 -6.08 -3.93
C ALA A 192 7.43 -6.96 -2.75
N ILE A 193 6.13 -7.15 -2.56
CA ILE A 193 5.59 -8.04 -1.52
C ILE A 193 6.04 -9.48 -1.76
N THR A 194 5.98 -9.95 -2.99
CA THR A 194 6.42 -11.29 -3.38
C THR A 194 7.89 -11.51 -3.04
N LEU A 195 8.74 -10.53 -3.36
CA LEU A 195 10.17 -10.58 -3.04
C LEU A 195 10.41 -10.63 -1.53
N LEU A 196 9.68 -9.83 -0.75
CA LEU A 196 9.76 -9.85 0.71
C LEU A 196 9.33 -11.20 1.30
N LEU A 197 8.29 -11.82 0.77
CA LEU A 197 7.85 -13.16 1.20
C LEU A 197 8.92 -14.23 0.94
N GLN A 198 9.76 -14.04 -0.06
CA GLN A 198 10.87 -14.94 -0.40
C GLN A 198 12.14 -14.63 0.40
N ALA A 199 12.29 -13.42 0.91
CA ALA A 199 13.49 -13.00 1.64
C ALA A 199 13.63 -13.79 2.95
N PRO A 200 14.87 -14.20 3.33
CA PRO A 200 15.07 -15.05 4.51
C PRO A 200 14.85 -14.32 5.83
N LYS A 201 14.95 -13.01 5.84
CA LYS A 201 14.79 -12.17 7.04
C LYS A 201 13.76 -11.07 6.77
N GLY A 202 12.99 -10.72 7.81
CA GLY A 202 12.09 -9.57 7.83
C GLY A 202 12.71 -8.36 8.55
N GLY A 203 11.87 -7.41 8.93
CA GLY A 203 12.26 -6.20 9.65
C GLY A 203 12.70 -5.04 8.76
N HIS A 204 12.35 -5.07 7.48
CA HIS A 204 12.69 -4.03 6.52
C HIS A 204 11.66 -2.89 6.54
N ILE A 205 12.14 -1.68 6.24
CA ILE A 205 11.30 -0.53 5.93
C ILE A 205 11.73 -0.04 4.55
N TYR A 206 10.78 -0.04 3.60
CA TYR A 206 11.05 0.37 2.23
C TYR A 206 10.02 1.35 1.70
N ASN A 207 10.48 2.41 1.05
CA ASN A 207 9.68 3.19 0.12
C ASN A 207 9.47 2.39 -1.15
N ILE A 208 8.25 2.34 -1.65
CA ILE A 208 7.94 1.74 -2.95
C ILE A 208 7.37 2.83 -3.84
N CYS A 209 8.21 3.31 -4.75
CA CYS A 209 7.93 4.44 -5.64
C CYS A 209 8.72 4.30 -6.92
N ALA A 210 8.06 4.50 -8.06
CA ALA A 210 8.73 4.51 -9.35
C ALA A 210 9.85 5.56 -9.39
N PRO A 211 11.01 5.25 -9.96
CA PRO A 211 12.18 6.14 -9.93
C PRO A 211 12.03 7.43 -10.72
N ALA A 212 11.18 7.49 -11.75
CA ALA A 212 10.92 8.72 -12.48
C ALA A 212 9.79 9.53 -11.84
N HIS A 213 9.95 10.84 -11.81
CA HIS A 213 9.01 11.78 -11.18
C HIS A 213 8.67 12.91 -12.16
N PRO A 214 7.89 12.62 -13.22
CA PRO A 214 7.46 13.67 -14.15
C PRO A 214 6.68 14.75 -13.40
N ALA A 215 6.82 16.00 -13.87
CA ALA A 215 6.12 17.11 -13.25
C ALA A 215 4.59 16.94 -13.40
N ARG A 216 3.83 17.39 -12.40
CA ARG A 216 2.36 17.32 -12.40
C ARG A 216 1.75 17.97 -13.65
N ASN A 217 2.27 19.11 -14.07
CA ASN A 217 1.76 19.84 -15.24
C ASN A 217 2.11 19.18 -16.59
N VAL A 218 2.94 18.15 -16.60
CA VAL A 218 3.18 17.29 -17.75
C VAL A 218 2.34 16.01 -17.64
N PHE A 219 2.37 15.37 -16.47
CA PHE A 219 1.77 14.06 -16.23
C PHE A 219 0.25 14.08 -16.28
N TYR A 220 -0.39 14.93 -15.48
CA TYR A 220 -1.87 14.92 -15.36
C TYR A 220 -2.59 15.36 -16.62
N PRO A 221 -2.16 16.39 -17.38
CA PRO A 221 -2.77 16.67 -18.68
C PRO A 221 -2.70 15.50 -19.67
N GLN A 222 -1.59 14.77 -19.69
CA GLN A 222 -1.47 13.58 -20.54
C GLN A 222 -2.42 12.47 -20.09
N MET A 223 -2.55 12.23 -18.78
CA MET A 223 -3.44 11.21 -18.22
C MET A 223 -4.91 11.53 -18.46
N THR A 224 -5.32 12.79 -18.31
CA THR A 224 -6.70 13.20 -18.61
C THR A 224 -7.02 13.07 -20.10
N ARG A 225 -6.05 13.35 -20.96
CA ARG A 225 -6.21 13.17 -22.41
C ARG A 225 -6.48 11.71 -22.78
N LEU A 226 -5.77 10.78 -22.16
CA LEU A 226 -5.98 9.34 -22.37
C LEU A 226 -7.40 8.89 -21.99
N LEU A 227 -8.03 9.57 -21.05
CA LEU A 227 -9.42 9.28 -20.63
C LEU A 227 -10.47 10.10 -21.38
N GLY A 228 -10.07 10.98 -22.30
CA GLY A 228 -10.99 11.91 -22.97
C GLY A 228 -11.64 12.92 -22.00
N MET A 229 -10.98 13.21 -20.87
CA MET A 229 -11.47 14.14 -19.86
C MET A 229 -10.82 15.51 -20.03
N ALA A 230 -11.46 16.55 -19.45
CA ALA A 230 -10.91 17.90 -19.47
C ALA A 230 -9.58 17.97 -18.72
N PRO A 231 -8.53 18.59 -19.27
CA PRO A 231 -7.23 18.69 -18.60
C PRO A 231 -7.33 19.57 -17.36
N PRO A 232 -6.47 19.31 -16.35
CA PRO A 232 -6.33 20.22 -15.23
C PRO A 232 -5.62 21.50 -15.66
N HIS A 233 -5.89 22.59 -14.95
CA HIS A 233 -5.14 23.83 -15.07
C HIS A 233 -4.26 24.01 -13.84
N PHE A 234 -2.95 24.12 -14.04
CA PHE A 234 -2.02 24.42 -12.96
C PHE A 234 -1.77 25.93 -12.91
N ARG A 235 -1.94 26.52 -11.72
CA ARG A 235 -1.73 27.95 -11.51
C ARG A 235 -0.28 28.30 -11.75
N ASP A 236 -0.05 29.43 -12.41
CA ASP A 236 1.28 30.01 -12.51
C ASP A 236 1.76 30.39 -11.09
N ALA A 237 2.94 29.92 -10.75
CA ALA A 237 3.57 30.20 -9.47
C ALA A 237 5.07 30.36 -9.68
N PRO A 238 5.76 31.10 -8.80
CA PRO A 238 7.22 31.12 -8.79
C PRO A 238 7.76 29.68 -8.69
N ASP A 239 8.93 29.46 -9.26
CA ASP A 239 9.61 28.19 -9.13
C ASP A 239 9.88 27.89 -7.66
N ASN A 240 9.19 26.90 -7.11
CA ASN A 240 9.34 26.43 -5.73
C ASN A 240 9.97 25.02 -5.67
N GLY A 241 10.66 24.62 -6.74
CA GLY A 241 11.34 23.34 -6.83
C GLY A 241 10.42 22.18 -7.21
N LYS A 242 10.93 20.97 -7.07
CA LYS A 242 10.26 19.75 -7.50
C LYS A 242 9.38 19.12 -6.40
N GLY A 243 9.30 19.75 -5.22
CA GLY A 243 8.55 19.22 -4.09
C GLY A 243 9.19 17.99 -3.46
N LYS A 244 8.37 17.11 -2.96
CA LYS A 244 8.77 15.85 -2.36
C LYS A 244 9.08 14.83 -3.46
N ILE A 245 10.28 14.27 -3.45
CA ILE A 245 10.73 13.23 -4.38
C ILE A 245 11.06 11.99 -3.58
N ILE A 246 10.17 11.02 -3.58
CA ILE A 246 10.35 9.78 -2.84
C ILE A 246 11.37 8.89 -3.55
N ASP A 247 12.41 8.50 -2.81
CA ASP A 247 13.41 7.56 -3.29
C ASP A 247 13.02 6.14 -2.89
N GLY A 248 12.65 5.33 -3.87
CA GLY A 248 12.29 3.92 -3.73
C GLY A 248 13.40 2.95 -4.08
N SER A 249 14.66 3.37 -4.07
CA SER A 249 15.79 2.55 -4.53
C SER A 249 16.38 1.60 -3.48
N ARG A 250 16.06 1.76 -2.20
CA ARG A 250 16.66 0.94 -1.12
C ARG A 250 16.34 -0.54 -1.30
N ILE A 251 15.10 -0.89 -1.62
CA ILE A 251 14.71 -2.28 -1.88
C ILE A 251 15.47 -2.86 -3.09
N CYS A 252 15.75 -2.04 -4.09
CA CYS A 252 16.55 -2.44 -5.26
C CYS A 252 17.99 -2.79 -4.83
N ASN A 253 18.61 -1.93 -4.03
CA ASN A 253 19.98 -2.08 -3.59
C ASN A 253 20.17 -3.25 -2.61
N GLU A 254 19.21 -3.45 -1.71
CA GLU A 254 19.31 -4.45 -0.65
C GLU A 254 18.80 -5.83 -1.07
N LEU A 255 17.74 -5.91 -1.86
CA LEU A 255 17.08 -7.16 -2.22
C LEU A 255 17.10 -7.48 -3.73
N GLY A 256 17.68 -6.62 -4.54
CA GLY A 256 17.72 -6.83 -5.99
C GLY A 256 16.37 -6.62 -6.67
N PHE A 257 15.47 -5.86 -6.06
CA PHE A 257 14.19 -5.54 -6.69
C PHE A 257 14.40 -4.69 -7.95
N GLU A 258 13.61 -4.94 -8.97
CA GLU A 258 13.58 -4.16 -10.20
C GLU A 258 12.17 -3.67 -10.46
N TYR A 259 11.99 -2.34 -10.59
CA TYR A 259 10.71 -1.77 -10.99
C TYR A 259 10.41 -2.15 -12.43
N GLN A 260 9.29 -2.84 -12.64
CA GLN A 260 8.80 -3.20 -13.96
C GLN A 260 8.32 -1.97 -14.74
N TYR A 261 7.77 -0.99 -14.05
CA TYR A 261 7.25 0.25 -14.61
C TYR A 261 7.91 1.46 -13.95
N PRO A 262 9.16 1.78 -14.36
CA PRO A 262 9.92 2.84 -13.70
C PRO A 262 9.47 4.27 -14.06
N ASP A 263 8.71 4.45 -15.14
CA ASP A 263 8.25 5.75 -15.62
C ASP A 263 6.71 5.85 -15.59
N PRO A 264 6.14 6.72 -14.73
CA PRO A 264 4.70 6.90 -14.66
C PRO A 264 4.03 7.30 -15.98
N LEU A 265 4.73 7.95 -16.89
CA LEU A 265 4.19 8.36 -18.18
C LEU A 265 3.81 7.19 -19.09
N VAL A 266 4.39 6.02 -18.86
CA VAL A 266 4.18 4.81 -19.70
C VAL A 266 3.68 3.61 -18.92
N MET A 267 3.13 3.81 -17.72
CA MET A 267 2.52 2.74 -16.94
C MET A 267 1.21 2.27 -17.57
N PRO A 268 0.97 0.95 -17.69
CA PRO A 268 -0.33 0.44 -18.14
C PRO A 268 -1.40 0.67 -17.08
N MET A 269 -2.56 1.19 -17.53
CA MET A 269 -3.69 1.55 -16.65
C MET A 269 -4.95 0.73 -16.94
N GLU A 270 -4.87 -0.25 -17.85
CA GLU A 270 -5.94 -1.16 -18.24
C GLU A 270 -5.58 -2.63 -17.99
#